data_fa011fd9ec49f21e644f6300731eb280
#
_entry.id   fa011fd9ec49f21e644f6300731eb280
#
_cell.length_a   1.000
_cell.length_b   1.000
_cell.length_c   1.000
_cell.angle_alpha   90.00
_cell.angle_beta   90.00
_cell.angle_gamma   90.00
#
_symmetry.space_group_name_H-M   'P 1'
#
loop_
_entity.id
_entity.type
_entity.pdbx_description
1 polymer ?
#
loop_
_entity_poly.entity_id
_entity_poly.type
_entity_poly.pdbx_seq_one_letter_code
_entity_poly.pdbx_strand_id
1 'polypeptide(L)'
;PEEMRAYRYGSYLNGGNGGPYGDEFAPAAAWLRLADEMWDASTAPLPNGEPAIPAIWGTDAVHGHTNVVGATIFPHNIGLGATRDADLVRRIGAATAAEIAATGIDWNFSPTVAVAQDDRWGRTYESYSEDPLLVAELGAALVEGLQGKAS
;
A
#
# COMPACT_ATOMS: atom_id res chain seq x y z
N PRO A 1 15.63 -3.34 -12.85
CA PRO A 1 15.21 -2.88 -14.20
C PRO A 1 15.49 -3.88 -15.32
N GLU A 2 16.66 -4.59 -15.32
CA GLU A 2 16.99 -5.55 -16.39
C GLU A 2 16.02 -6.74 -16.44
N GLU A 3 15.72 -7.35 -15.31
CA GLU A 3 14.74 -8.45 -15.20
C GLU A 3 13.34 -7.98 -15.62
N MET A 4 12.94 -6.77 -15.28
CA MET A 4 11.66 -6.20 -15.72
C MET A 4 11.57 -6.12 -17.23
N ARG A 5 12.65 -5.71 -17.91
CA ARG A 5 12.70 -5.69 -19.39
C ARG A 5 12.67 -7.09 -19.98
N ALA A 6 13.31 -8.06 -19.31
CA ALA A 6 13.40 -9.45 -19.80
C ALA A 6 12.09 -10.21 -19.64
N TYR A 7 11.45 -10.13 -18.46
CA TYR A 7 10.30 -10.96 -18.11
C TYR A 7 8.95 -10.27 -18.22
N ARG A 8 8.90 -8.94 -18.21
CA ARG A 8 7.68 -8.14 -18.42
C ARG A 8 6.52 -8.53 -17.50
N TYR A 9 6.77 -8.75 -16.21
CA TYR A 9 5.71 -8.98 -15.25
C TYR A 9 4.80 -7.76 -15.13
N GLY A 10 3.49 -7.99 -15.01
CA GLY A 10 2.49 -6.92 -14.93
C GLY A 10 2.38 -6.26 -13.55
N SER A 11 2.95 -6.87 -12.51
CA SER A 11 2.96 -6.29 -11.15
C SER A 11 4.16 -6.72 -10.35
N TYR A 12 4.52 -5.87 -9.40
CA TYR A 12 5.59 -6.11 -8.43
C TYR A 12 5.11 -5.80 -7.03
N LEU A 13 5.51 -6.63 -6.09
CA LEU A 13 5.23 -6.48 -4.67
C LEU A 13 6.47 -5.92 -3.97
N ASN A 14 6.29 -4.82 -3.25
CA ASN A 14 7.24 -4.44 -2.21
C ASN A 14 6.83 -5.14 -0.91
N GLY A 15 7.51 -6.21 -0.56
CA GLY A 15 7.20 -7.02 0.60
C GLY A 15 8.25 -6.91 1.70
N GLY A 16 7.80 -7.07 2.94
CA GLY A 16 8.67 -7.05 4.11
C GLY A 16 9.32 -5.68 4.34
N ASN A 17 10.54 -5.72 4.85
CA ASN A 17 11.31 -4.51 5.20
C ASN A 17 12.31 -4.11 4.11
N GLY A 18 12.08 -4.52 2.87
CA GLY A 18 12.96 -4.16 1.75
C GLY A 18 12.85 -2.70 1.38
N GLY A 19 13.98 -2.01 1.29
CA GLY A 19 14.07 -0.64 0.79
C GLY A 19 14.72 -0.57 -0.59
N PRO A 20 14.58 0.57 -1.30
CA PRO A 20 15.24 0.80 -2.57
C PRO A 20 16.74 0.56 -2.51
N TYR A 21 17.26 -0.16 -3.49
CA TYR A 21 18.69 -0.44 -3.63
C TYR A 21 19.32 -1.20 -2.45
N GLY A 22 18.48 -1.89 -1.64
CA GLY A 22 18.94 -2.63 -0.46
C GLY A 22 19.14 -1.77 0.79
N ASP A 23 18.71 -0.51 0.77
CA ASP A 23 18.74 0.39 1.93
C ASP A 23 17.36 0.44 2.60
N GLU A 24 17.22 -0.21 3.75
CA GLU A 24 15.98 -0.20 4.54
C GLU A 24 15.64 1.16 5.15
N PHE A 25 16.60 2.09 5.18
CA PHE A 25 16.41 3.47 5.66
C PHE A 25 16.33 4.47 4.51
N ALA A 26 16.07 4.00 3.29
CA ALA A 26 16.01 4.86 2.12
C ALA A 26 15.00 6.02 2.28
N PRO A 27 15.39 7.25 1.96
CA PRO A 27 14.48 8.39 1.99
C PRO A 27 13.46 8.31 0.84
N ALA A 28 12.32 9.00 0.97
CA ALA A 28 11.24 9.01 -0.02
C ALA A 28 11.72 9.29 -1.46
N ALA A 29 12.73 10.16 -1.63
CA ALA A 29 13.31 10.44 -2.95
C ALA A 29 13.98 9.23 -3.61
N ALA A 30 14.52 8.28 -2.83
CA ALA A 30 15.09 7.05 -3.37
C ALA A 30 13.99 6.09 -3.82
N TRP A 31 12.87 6.06 -3.11
CA TRP A 31 11.67 5.30 -3.51
C TRP A 31 11.10 5.82 -4.83
N LEU A 32 10.91 7.14 -4.94
CA LEU A 32 10.41 7.76 -6.17
C LEU A 32 11.34 7.50 -7.37
N ARG A 33 12.67 7.61 -7.17
CA ARG A 33 13.62 7.27 -8.22
C ARG A 33 13.51 5.81 -8.67
N LEU A 34 13.34 4.86 -7.74
CA LEU A 34 13.11 3.46 -8.09
C LEU A 34 11.80 3.28 -8.87
N ALA A 35 10.73 3.98 -8.48
CA ALA A 35 9.46 3.98 -9.20
C ALA A 35 9.63 4.46 -10.64
N ASP A 36 10.35 5.56 -10.86
CA ASP A 36 10.67 6.08 -12.19
C ASP A 36 11.46 5.05 -13.03
N GLU A 37 12.49 4.43 -12.44
CA GLU A 37 13.27 3.38 -13.10
C GLU A 37 12.41 2.15 -13.47
N MET A 38 11.46 1.77 -12.62
CA MET A 38 10.52 0.67 -12.87
C MET A 38 9.54 1.04 -13.98
N TRP A 39 9.02 2.27 -13.97
CA TRP A 39 8.18 2.80 -15.03
C TRP A 39 8.89 2.76 -16.39
N ASP A 40 10.08 3.33 -16.47
CA ASP A 40 10.89 3.36 -17.68
C ASP A 40 11.22 1.94 -18.19
N ALA A 41 11.50 1.02 -17.26
CA ALA A 41 11.78 -0.37 -17.62
C ALA A 41 10.54 -1.10 -18.16
N SER A 42 9.37 -0.87 -17.54
CA SER A 42 8.11 -1.55 -17.92
C SER A 42 7.51 -0.98 -19.21
N THR A 43 7.67 0.32 -19.45
CA THR A 43 7.13 1.02 -20.63
C THR A 43 8.08 1.05 -21.82
N ALA A 44 9.31 0.54 -21.68
CA ALA A 44 10.27 0.46 -22.78
C ALA A 44 9.67 -0.31 -23.99
N PRO A 45 9.84 0.20 -25.23
CA PRO A 45 9.26 -0.42 -26.43
C PRO A 45 9.59 -1.91 -26.56
N LEU A 46 8.63 -2.69 -27.04
CA LEU A 46 8.83 -4.10 -27.33
C LEU A 46 9.64 -4.26 -28.65
N PRO A 47 10.40 -5.36 -28.79
CA PRO A 47 11.18 -5.62 -30.01
C PRO A 47 10.35 -5.67 -31.29
N ASN A 48 9.07 -6.01 -31.20
CA ASN A 48 8.11 -6.07 -32.32
C ASN A 48 7.41 -4.72 -32.58
N GLY A 49 7.72 -3.67 -31.82
CA GLY A 49 7.12 -2.34 -31.95
C GLY A 49 5.74 -2.20 -31.32
N GLU A 50 5.25 -3.23 -30.63
CA GLU A 50 3.99 -3.11 -29.86
C GLU A 50 4.16 -2.24 -28.61
N PRO A 51 3.07 -1.58 -28.13
CA PRO A 51 3.13 -0.82 -26.90
C PRO A 51 3.33 -1.74 -25.71
N ALA A 52 4.20 -1.32 -24.79
CA ALA A 52 4.39 -2.01 -23.53
C ALA A 52 3.27 -1.66 -22.56
N ILE A 53 2.94 -2.60 -21.66
CA ILE A 53 1.97 -2.39 -20.58
C ILE A 53 2.75 -1.98 -19.33
N PRO A 54 2.46 -0.81 -18.72
CA PRO A 54 3.10 -0.41 -17.48
C PRO A 54 2.88 -1.44 -16.36
N ALA A 55 3.91 -1.70 -15.58
CA ALA A 55 3.78 -2.53 -14.39
C ALA A 55 3.15 -1.74 -13.25
N ILE A 56 2.37 -2.42 -12.41
CA ILE A 56 1.82 -1.89 -11.17
C ILE A 56 2.76 -2.25 -10.03
N TRP A 57 3.10 -1.28 -9.18
CA TRP A 57 3.90 -1.52 -7.98
C TRP A 57 3.06 -1.37 -6.71
N GLY A 58 3.02 -2.43 -5.89
CA GLY A 58 2.20 -2.51 -4.69
C GLY A 58 3.00 -2.64 -3.40
N THR A 59 2.45 -2.17 -2.29
CA THR A 59 3.05 -2.22 -0.95
C THR A 59 2.04 -2.54 0.14
N ASP A 60 2.55 -3.05 1.27
CA ASP A 60 1.82 -3.29 2.51
C ASP A 60 1.80 -2.04 3.42
N ALA A 61 1.13 -0.99 3.02
CA ALA A 61 0.92 0.18 3.87
C ALA A 61 -0.37 0.04 4.69
N VAL A 62 -0.46 -0.98 5.52
CA VAL A 62 -1.67 -1.37 6.26
C VAL A 62 -1.96 -0.51 7.49
N HIS A 63 -0.96 0.18 8.03
CA HIS A 63 -1.11 1.16 9.12
C HIS A 63 -0.18 2.37 8.92
N GLY A 64 -0.21 2.95 7.74
CA GLY A 64 0.69 3.97 7.22
C GLY A 64 1.77 3.38 6.33
N HIS A 65 2.54 4.22 5.67
CA HIS A 65 3.61 3.79 4.75
C HIS A 65 4.88 3.41 5.53
N THR A 66 4.81 2.30 6.27
CA THR A 66 5.76 1.91 7.33
C THR A 66 7.19 1.66 6.85
N ASN A 67 7.40 1.43 5.56
CA ASN A 67 8.73 1.16 5.00
C ASN A 67 9.50 2.44 4.63
N VAL A 68 8.90 3.61 4.78
CA VAL A 68 9.52 4.88 4.39
C VAL A 68 9.88 5.69 5.63
N VAL A 69 11.14 6.05 5.75
CA VAL A 69 11.63 6.88 6.86
C VAL A 69 10.93 8.24 6.84
N GLY A 70 10.32 8.60 7.97
CA GLY A 70 9.60 9.85 8.14
C GLY A 70 8.11 9.78 7.79
N ALA A 71 7.61 8.67 7.24
CA ALA A 71 6.18 8.47 7.05
C ALA A 71 5.46 8.26 8.39
N THR A 72 4.17 8.55 8.41
CA THR A 72 3.35 8.41 9.61
C THR A 72 3.00 6.95 9.85
N ILE A 73 3.30 6.45 11.05
CA ILE A 73 2.89 5.11 11.49
C ILE A 73 1.63 5.26 12.33
N PHE A 74 0.54 4.68 11.86
CA PHE A 74 -0.74 4.66 12.56
C PHE A 74 -0.88 3.40 13.42
N PRO A 75 -1.81 3.38 14.41
CA PRO A 75 -2.15 2.16 15.12
C PRO A 75 -2.64 1.06 14.18
N HIS A 76 -2.44 -0.20 14.54
CA HIS A 76 -3.06 -1.32 13.85
C HIS A 76 -4.58 -1.30 13.97
N ASN A 77 -5.26 -2.03 13.08
CA ASN A 77 -6.71 -2.01 12.94
C ASN A 77 -7.47 -2.35 14.23
N ILE A 78 -6.93 -3.20 15.10
CA ILE A 78 -7.54 -3.47 16.42
C ILE A 78 -7.67 -2.18 17.25
N GLY A 79 -6.68 -1.30 17.21
CA GLY A 79 -6.74 0.00 17.88
C GLY A 79 -7.70 0.96 17.19
N LEU A 80 -7.72 0.98 15.86
CA LEU A 80 -8.65 1.82 15.08
C LEU A 80 -10.10 1.36 15.25
N GLY A 81 -10.35 0.04 15.30
CA GLY A 81 -11.64 -0.54 15.56
C GLY A 81 -12.21 -0.14 16.93
N ALA A 82 -11.34 -0.07 17.95
CA ALA A 82 -11.74 0.38 19.28
C ALA A 82 -12.23 1.83 19.32
N THR A 83 -11.80 2.69 18.37
CA THR A 83 -12.29 4.07 18.28
C THR A 83 -13.73 4.17 17.80
N ARG A 84 -14.20 3.24 16.97
CA ARG A 84 -15.49 3.27 16.27
C ARG A 84 -15.73 4.57 15.48
N ASP A 85 -14.65 5.19 15.01
CA ASP A 85 -14.66 6.50 14.33
C ASP A 85 -14.29 6.34 12.85
N ALA A 86 -15.31 6.18 12.02
CA ALA A 86 -15.15 6.03 10.56
C ALA A 86 -14.53 7.29 9.91
N ASP A 87 -14.78 8.48 10.45
CA ASP A 87 -14.19 9.70 9.91
C ASP A 87 -12.69 9.77 10.19
N LEU A 88 -12.26 9.37 11.40
CA LEU A 88 -10.85 9.22 11.72
C LEU A 88 -10.16 8.22 10.77
N VAL A 89 -10.76 7.06 10.54
CA VAL A 89 -10.22 6.01 9.66
C VAL A 89 -10.12 6.53 8.21
N ARG A 90 -11.11 7.26 7.72
CA ARG A 90 -11.05 7.90 6.39
C ARG A 90 -9.89 8.91 6.28
N ARG A 91 -9.68 9.75 7.28
CA ARG A 91 -8.57 10.70 7.32
C ARG A 91 -7.21 10.02 7.37
N ILE A 92 -7.10 8.91 8.09
CA ILE A 92 -5.90 8.04 8.09
C ILE A 92 -5.64 7.49 6.69
N GLY A 93 -6.67 7.00 6.01
CA GLY A 93 -6.57 6.53 4.63
C GLY A 93 -6.05 7.61 3.68
N ALA A 94 -6.58 8.83 3.79
CA ALA A 94 -6.14 9.95 2.95
C ALA A 94 -4.67 10.34 3.21
N ALA A 95 -4.23 10.37 4.48
CA ALA A 95 -2.85 10.64 4.82
C ALA A 95 -1.90 9.53 4.29
N THR A 96 -2.28 8.27 4.47
CA THR A 96 -1.54 7.11 3.95
C THR A 96 -1.42 7.16 2.42
N ALA A 97 -2.51 7.47 1.72
CA ALA A 97 -2.49 7.60 0.26
C ALA A 97 -1.54 8.69 -0.23
N ALA A 98 -1.53 9.84 0.43
CA ALA A 98 -0.62 10.93 0.09
C ALA A 98 0.86 10.53 0.25
N GLU A 99 1.19 9.81 1.32
CA GLU A 99 2.56 9.32 1.57
C GLU A 99 2.97 8.22 0.59
N ILE A 100 2.05 7.30 0.22
CA ILE A 100 2.28 6.27 -0.80
C ILE A 100 2.53 6.93 -2.16
N ALA A 101 1.66 7.84 -2.59
CA ALA A 101 1.77 8.53 -3.87
C ALA A 101 3.09 9.31 -3.99
N ALA A 102 3.56 9.91 -2.88
CA ALA A 102 4.85 10.63 -2.84
C ALA A 102 6.07 9.72 -3.11
N THR A 103 5.92 8.42 -3.01
CA THR A 103 6.97 7.42 -3.31
C THR A 103 6.80 6.76 -4.69
N GLY A 104 5.78 7.16 -5.46
CA GLY A 104 5.53 6.62 -6.79
C GLY A 104 4.94 5.21 -6.81
N ILE A 105 4.41 4.74 -5.68
CA ILE A 105 3.73 3.45 -5.57
C ILE A 105 2.25 3.63 -5.90
N ASP A 106 1.69 2.72 -6.71
CA ASP A 106 0.34 2.85 -7.28
C ASP A 106 -0.71 2.00 -6.56
N TRP A 107 -0.28 0.99 -5.80
CA TRP A 107 -1.16 -0.01 -5.23
C TRP A 107 -0.84 -0.26 -3.75
N ASN A 108 -1.87 -0.22 -2.91
CA ASN A 108 -1.79 -0.58 -1.51
C ASN A 108 -2.65 -1.81 -1.21
N PHE A 109 -2.11 -2.75 -0.41
CA PHE A 109 -2.81 -3.99 -0.05
C PHE A 109 -3.74 -3.84 1.16
N SER A 110 -4.09 -2.62 1.55
CA SER A 110 -5.03 -2.33 2.63
C SER A 110 -6.38 -1.82 2.11
N PRO A 111 -7.43 -1.90 2.92
CA PRO A 111 -7.47 -2.46 4.29
C PRO A 111 -7.48 -3.98 4.32
N THR A 112 -6.98 -4.56 5.42
CA THR A 112 -7.38 -5.90 5.83
C THR A 112 -8.80 -5.84 6.37
N VAL A 113 -9.70 -6.64 5.79
CA VAL A 113 -11.13 -6.69 6.16
C VAL A 113 -11.52 -8.05 6.75
N ALA A 114 -10.54 -8.73 7.32
CA ALA A 114 -10.78 -9.95 8.07
C ALA A 114 -11.61 -9.65 9.33
N VAL A 115 -12.57 -10.52 9.63
CA VAL A 115 -13.34 -10.48 10.88
C VAL A 115 -12.71 -11.49 11.83
N ALA A 116 -12.08 -11.01 12.91
CA ALA A 116 -11.42 -11.88 13.87
C ALA A 116 -12.45 -12.71 14.64
N GLN A 117 -12.33 -14.04 14.58
CA GLN A 117 -13.23 -14.99 15.22
C GLN A 117 -12.53 -15.82 16.31
N ASP A 118 -11.21 -15.76 16.38
CA ASP A 118 -10.42 -16.57 17.30
C ASP A 118 -9.14 -15.82 17.68
N ASP A 119 -8.96 -15.54 18.96
CA ASP A 119 -7.80 -14.80 19.48
C ASP A 119 -6.47 -15.53 19.28
N ARG A 120 -6.50 -16.84 18.98
CA ARG A 120 -5.30 -17.63 18.66
C ARG A 120 -4.78 -17.34 17.25
N TRP A 121 -5.56 -16.69 16.41
CA TRP A 121 -5.11 -16.27 15.09
C TRP A 121 -4.03 -15.18 15.21
N GLY A 122 -2.82 -15.46 14.71
CA GLY A 122 -1.65 -14.57 14.86
C GLY A 122 -1.79 -13.19 14.23
N ARG A 123 -2.80 -12.99 13.37
CA ARG A 123 -3.10 -11.70 12.70
C ARG A 123 -4.39 -11.03 13.23
N THR A 124 -4.86 -11.43 14.40
CA THR A 124 -6.05 -10.82 15.04
C THR A 124 -5.93 -9.29 15.16
N TYR A 125 -4.75 -8.77 15.43
CA TYR A 125 -4.49 -7.33 15.56
C TYR A 125 -4.69 -6.55 14.25
N GLU A 126 -4.70 -7.21 13.10
CA GLU A 126 -4.99 -6.60 11.80
C GLU A 126 -6.48 -6.46 11.52
N SER A 127 -7.35 -7.06 12.34
CA SER A 127 -8.80 -6.91 12.23
C SER A 127 -9.29 -5.69 13.00
N TYR A 128 -10.27 -4.98 12.44
CA TYR A 128 -10.93 -3.89 13.15
C TYR A 128 -11.78 -4.40 14.32
N SER A 129 -12.38 -5.59 14.20
CA SER A 129 -13.32 -6.12 15.19
C SER A 129 -13.69 -7.58 14.91
N GLU A 130 -14.31 -8.23 15.90
CA GLU A 130 -15.09 -9.47 15.75
C GLU A 130 -16.51 -9.21 15.18
N ASP A 131 -16.95 -7.95 15.16
CA ASP A 131 -18.23 -7.53 14.59
C ASP A 131 -18.07 -7.23 13.09
N PRO A 132 -18.70 -8.04 12.20
CA PRO A 132 -18.56 -7.85 10.76
C PRO A 132 -19.15 -6.52 10.26
N LEU A 133 -20.14 -5.94 10.95
CA LEU A 133 -20.71 -4.65 10.56
C LEU A 133 -19.71 -3.51 10.80
N LEU A 134 -19.02 -3.54 11.94
CA LEU A 134 -17.97 -2.56 12.23
C LEU A 134 -16.78 -2.71 11.27
N VAL A 135 -16.38 -3.94 10.93
CA VAL A 135 -15.33 -4.19 9.94
C VAL A 135 -15.73 -3.63 8.58
N ALA A 136 -16.98 -3.83 8.15
CA ALA A 136 -17.48 -3.30 6.89
C ALA A 136 -17.48 -1.77 6.86
N GLU A 137 -17.95 -1.13 7.94
CA GLU A 137 -18.01 0.34 8.07
C GLU A 137 -16.60 0.97 8.01
N LEU A 138 -15.69 0.48 8.84
CA LEU A 138 -14.34 1.05 8.94
C LEU A 138 -13.49 0.71 7.71
N GLY A 139 -13.64 -0.50 7.16
CA GLY A 139 -12.98 -0.89 5.92
C GLY A 139 -13.41 -0.02 4.74
N ALA A 140 -14.70 0.25 4.59
CA ALA A 140 -15.21 1.16 3.56
C ALA A 140 -14.66 2.59 3.75
N ALA A 141 -14.64 3.10 4.98
CA ALA A 141 -14.11 4.41 5.30
C ALA A 141 -12.62 4.54 4.94
N LEU A 142 -11.81 3.50 5.20
CA LEU A 142 -10.40 3.50 4.80
C LEU A 142 -10.25 3.52 3.28
N VAL A 143 -11.01 2.70 2.54
CA VAL A 143 -10.99 2.69 1.07
C VAL A 143 -11.37 4.06 0.51
N GLU A 144 -12.42 4.71 1.03
CA GLU A 144 -12.80 6.08 0.64
C GLU A 144 -11.66 7.08 0.87
N GLY A 145 -10.93 6.94 1.98
CA GLY A 145 -9.77 7.76 2.27
C GLY A 145 -8.61 7.51 1.31
N LEU A 146 -8.30 6.26 1.03
CA LEU A 146 -7.22 5.85 0.13
C LEU A 146 -7.48 6.28 -1.32
N GLN A 147 -8.69 6.10 -1.81
CA GLN A 147 -9.05 6.41 -3.20
C GLN A 147 -9.41 7.90 -3.41
N GLY A 148 -9.73 8.61 -2.35
CA GLY A 148 -10.25 9.97 -2.45
C GLY A 148 -11.70 10.02 -2.97
N LYS A 149 -12.18 11.23 -3.25
CA LYS A 149 -13.49 11.42 -3.90
C LYS A 149 -13.32 11.12 -5.39
N ALA A 150 -14.20 10.27 -5.93
CA ALA A 150 -14.32 10.12 -7.37
C ALA A 150 -14.57 11.51 -7.98
N SER A 151 -13.67 11.93 -8.87
CA SER A 151 -13.77 13.19 -9.62
C SER A 151 -14.79 13.09 -10.73
#